data_0d00af3625bba64ac2c96be4f14bd43b
#
_entry.id   0d00af3625bba64ac2c96be4f14bd43b
#
_cell.length_a   1.000
_cell.length_b   1.000
_cell.length_c   1.000
_cell.angle_alpha   90.00
_cell.angle_beta   90.00
_cell.angle_gamma   90.00
#
_symmetry.space_group_name_H-M   'P 1'
#
loop_
_entity.id
_entity.type
_entity.pdbx_description
1 polymer ?
#
loop_
_entity_poly.entity_id
_entity_poly.type
_entity_poly.pdbx_seq_one_letter_code
_entity_poly.pdbx_strand_id
1 'polypeptide(L)'
;MSKIRVLSVDDSALMRQIMTEIINSHSDMEMVATAPDPLVARDLIKKYNPDVLTLDVEMPRMDGLDFLEKLMRLRPMPVVMVSSLTGKGSEVTLRALELGAIDFVTKPQLGIREGMLAYSEMIAEKIR
;
A
#
# COMPACT_ATOMS: atom_id res chain seq x y z
N MET A 1 8.26 -20.56 9.92
CA MET A 1 8.30 -19.84 8.64
C MET A 1 8.17 -18.36 8.85
N SER A 2 8.90 -17.59 8.10
CA SER A 2 8.85 -16.13 8.22
C SER A 2 7.58 -15.59 7.57
N LYS A 3 6.99 -14.58 8.20
CA LYS A 3 5.83 -13.88 7.66
C LYS A 3 6.26 -12.90 6.59
N ILE A 4 5.35 -12.60 5.66
CA ILE A 4 5.53 -11.51 4.70
C ILE A 4 5.46 -10.20 5.48
N ARG A 5 6.51 -9.40 5.40
CA ARG A 5 6.63 -8.15 6.15
C ARG A 5 6.14 -6.99 5.29
N VAL A 6 5.11 -6.31 5.77
CA VAL A 6 4.41 -5.27 4.99
C VAL A 6 4.63 -3.90 5.62
N LEU A 7 4.90 -2.92 4.79
CA LEU A 7 4.90 -1.51 5.18
C LEU A 7 3.85 -0.79 4.36
N SER A 8 2.99 -0.02 5.02
CA SER A 8 1.92 0.72 4.34
C SER A 8 2.12 2.21 4.44
N VAL A 9 1.93 2.90 3.31
CA VAL A 9 2.02 4.35 3.20
C VAL A 9 0.65 4.92 2.85
N ASP A 10 0.09 5.73 3.75
CA ASP A 10 -1.21 6.35 3.55
C ASP A 10 -1.28 7.59 4.44
N ASP A 11 -1.80 8.70 3.92
CA ASP A 11 -1.92 9.94 4.68
C ASP A 11 -3.04 9.91 5.72
N SER A 12 -3.98 8.97 5.60
CA SER A 12 -5.11 8.82 6.52
C SER A 12 -4.72 7.93 7.71
N ALA A 13 -4.79 8.48 8.92
CA ALA A 13 -4.53 7.71 10.14
C ALA A 13 -5.52 6.55 10.28
N LEU A 14 -6.78 6.77 9.92
CA LEU A 14 -7.80 5.72 9.96
C LEU A 14 -7.45 4.58 9.00
N MET A 15 -7.05 4.90 7.78
CA MET A 15 -6.68 3.87 6.81
C MET A 15 -5.42 3.11 7.22
N ARG A 16 -4.45 3.77 7.84
CA ARG A 16 -3.27 3.08 8.37
C ARG A 16 -3.66 2.07 9.45
N GLN A 17 -4.59 2.45 10.33
CA GLN A 17 -5.07 1.55 11.37
C GLN A 17 -5.84 0.37 10.78
N ILE A 18 -6.73 0.63 9.83
CA ILE A 18 -7.50 -0.41 9.15
C ILE A 18 -6.56 -1.38 8.43
N MET A 19 -5.58 -0.86 7.70
CA MET A 19 -4.63 -1.70 6.97
C MET A 19 -3.82 -2.57 7.94
N THR A 20 -3.41 -2.01 9.07
CA THR A 20 -2.68 -2.76 10.10
C THR A 20 -3.51 -3.93 10.62
N GLU A 21 -4.78 -3.70 10.93
CA GLU A 21 -5.68 -4.75 11.40
C GLU A 21 -5.89 -5.82 10.32
N ILE A 22 -6.07 -5.41 9.07
CA ILE A 22 -6.25 -6.33 7.96
C ILE A 22 -5.02 -7.23 7.79
N ILE A 23 -3.85 -6.62 7.69
CA ILE A 23 -2.61 -7.38 7.46
C ILE A 23 -2.34 -8.33 8.63
N ASN A 24 -2.48 -7.86 9.86
CA ASN A 24 -2.20 -8.68 11.03
C ASN A 24 -3.25 -9.78 11.27
N SER A 25 -4.41 -9.69 10.61
CA SER A 25 -5.41 -10.76 10.69
C SER A 25 -5.04 -11.99 9.89
N HIS A 26 -4.09 -11.89 8.98
CA HIS A 26 -3.60 -13.02 8.20
C HIS A 26 -2.35 -13.59 8.84
N SER A 27 -2.34 -14.92 9.06
CA SER A 27 -1.25 -15.57 9.79
C SER A 27 0.09 -15.56 9.05
N ASP A 28 0.07 -15.35 7.74
CA ASP A 28 1.27 -15.35 6.89
C ASP A 28 1.84 -13.94 6.64
N MET A 29 1.30 -12.93 7.30
CA MET A 29 1.71 -11.53 7.10
C MET A 29 1.85 -10.81 8.43
N GLU A 30 2.68 -9.75 8.44
CA GLU A 30 2.73 -8.82 9.58
C GLU A 30 2.98 -7.40 9.09
N MET A 31 2.34 -6.44 9.74
CA MET A 31 2.60 -5.03 9.49
C MET A 31 3.80 -4.60 10.32
N VAL A 32 4.93 -4.31 9.67
CA VAL A 32 6.14 -3.91 10.40
C VAL A 32 6.17 -2.41 10.67
N ALA A 33 5.53 -1.61 9.83
CA ALA A 33 5.46 -0.17 10.03
C ALA A 33 4.41 0.45 9.13
N THR A 34 3.94 1.65 9.49
CA THR A 34 3.08 2.47 8.65
C THR A 34 3.67 3.87 8.58
N ALA A 35 3.46 4.55 7.46
CA ALA A 35 3.98 5.89 7.24
C ALA A 35 2.88 6.82 6.74
N PRO A 36 2.81 8.06 7.26
CA PRO A 36 1.82 9.03 6.81
C PRO A 36 2.18 9.73 5.49
N ASP A 37 3.44 9.64 5.08
CA ASP A 37 3.93 10.28 3.87
C ASP A 37 5.19 9.59 3.35
N PRO A 38 5.61 9.90 2.11
CA PRO A 38 6.78 9.25 1.50
C PRO A 38 8.11 9.52 2.20
N LEU A 39 8.27 10.66 2.88
CA LEU A 39 9.52 10.96 3.57
C LEU A 39 9.72 10.04 4.76
N VAL A 40 8.67 9.84 5.55
CA VAL A 40 8.68 8.89 6.66
C VAL A 40 8.84 7.46 6.14
N ALA A 41 8.14 7.14 5.04
CA ALA A 41 8.23 5.81 4.42
C ALA A 41 9.66 5.47 4.02
N ARG A 42 10.37 6.40 3.43
CA ARG A 42 11.76 6.19 3.02
C ARG A 42 12.64 5.76 4.19
N ASP A 43 12.51 6.44 5.31
CA ASP A 43 13.30 6.13 6.50
C ASP A 43 12.91 4.78 7.09
N LEU A 44 11.61 4.47 7.10
CA LEU A 44 11.12 3.20 7.63
C LEU A 44 11.48 2.01 6.73
N ILE A 45 11.51 2.20 5.42
CA ILE A 45 11.96 1.17 4.49
C ILE A 45 13.42 0.78 4.79
N LYS A 46 14.28 1.77 5.03
CA LYS A 46 15.67 1.50 5.39
C LYS A 46 15.78 0.78 6.73
N LYS A 47 14.96 1.16 7.70
CA LYS A 47 15.02 0.61 9.05
C LYS A 47 14.48 -0.82 9.12
N TYR A 48 13.34 -1.09 8.49
CA TYR A 48 12.64 -2.35 8.63
C TYR A 48 12.83 -3.31 7.47
N ASN A 49 13.29 -2.83 6.33
CA ASN A 49 13.52 -3.65 5.13
C ASN A 49 12.32 -4.57 4.81
N PRO A 50 11.14 -3.99 4.53
CA PRO A 50 9.93 -4.80 4.29
C PRO A 50 10.02 -5.60 3.01
N ASP A 51 9.19 -6.67 2.94
CA ASP A 51 9.10 -7.51 1.74
C ASP A 51 8.19 -6.92 0.68
N VAL A 52 7.18 -6.14 1.10
CA VAL A 52 6.22 -5.53 0.19
C VAL A 52 5.73 -4.20 0.76
N LEU A 53 5.44 -3.27 -0.13
CA LEU A 53 4.91 -1.96 0.21
C LEU A 53 3.49 -1.83 -0.31
N THR A 54 2.56 -1.32 0.50
CA THR A 54 1.29 -0.81 -0.01
C THR A 54 1.38 0.71 -0.05
N LEU A 55 1.01 1.31 -1.16
CA LEU A 55 1.23 2.73 -1.38
C LEU A 55 -0.06 3.41 -1.84
N ASP A 56 -0.51 4.37 -1.04
CA ASP A 56 -1.66 5.18 -1.41
C ASP A 56 -1.27 6.11 -2.57
N VAL A 57 -2.09 6.12 -3.60
CA VAL A 57 -1.87 6.99 -4.76
C VAL A 57 -2.10 8.46 -4.40
N GLU A 58 -3.09 8.73 -3.55
CA GLU A 58 -3.57 10.08 -3.25
C GLU A 58 -2.94 10.62 -1.98
N MET A 59 -1.79 11.27 -2.09
CA MET A 59 -1.11 11.91 -0.95
C MET A 59 -0.86 13.39 -1.24
N PRO A 60 -1.19 14.29 -0.29
CA PRO A 60 -1.18 15.72 -0.57
C PRO A 60 0.18 16.37 -0.76
N ARG A 61 1.25 15.84 -0.19
CA ARG A 61 2.58 16.48 -0.23
C ARG A 61 3.50 15.94 -1.30
N MET A 62 3.28 14.73 -1.72
CA MET A 62 4.07 14.10 -2.77
C MET A 62 3.15 13.13 -3.48
N ASP A 63 3.15 13.20 -4.80
CA ASP A 63 2.42 12.27 -5.61
C ASP A 63 2.95 10.85 -5.37
N GLY A 64 2.05 9.91 -5.11
CA GLY A 64 2.41 8.50 -4.96
C GLY A 64 3.17 7.95 -6.16
N LEU A 65 2.88 8.43 -7.35
CA LEU A 65 3.58 8.03 -8.57
C LEU A 65 5.02 8.52 -8.58
N ASP A 66 5.29 9.74 -8.12
CA ASP A 66 6.65 10.26 -8.04
C ASP A 66 7.48 9.45 -7.05
N PHE A 67 6.89 9.11 -5.91
CA PHE A 67 7.56 8.27 -4.93
C PHE A 67 7.84 6.88 -5.50
N LEU A 68 6.87 6.28 -6.18
CA LEU A 68 7.02 4.97 -6.81
C LEU A 68 8.16 4.99 -7.85
N GLU A 69 8.21 6.02 -8.69
CA GLU A 69 9.27 6.15 -9.68
C GLU A 69 10.65 6.17 -9.03
N LYS A 70 10.81 7.00 -7.99
CA LYS A 70 12.08 7.09 -7.27
C LYS A 70 12.44 5.79 -6.58
N LEU A 71 11.45 5.13 -5.97
CA LEU A 71 11.68 3.86 -5.29
C LEU A 71 12.15 2.78 -6.25
N MET A 72 11.48 2.66 -7.40
CA MET A 72 11.84 1.64 -8.41
C MET A 72 13.21 1.89 -9.03
N ARG A 73 13.63 3.15 -9.10
CA ARG A 73 14.95 3.51 -9.62
C ARG A 73 16.05 3.26 -8.60
N LEU A 74 15.82 3.59 -7.34
CA LEU A 74 16.86 3.57 -6.30
C LEU A 74 16.88 2.26 -5.50
N ARG A 75 15.73 1.67 -5.26
CA ARG A 75 15.61 0.45 -4.48
C ARG A 75 14.34 -0.31 -4.89
N PRO A 76 14.39 -1.03 -6.00
CA PRO A 76 13.21 -1.77 -6.47
C PRO A 76 12.70 -2.76 -5.44
N MET A 77 11.38 -2.80 -5.26
CA MET A 77 10.72 -3.75 -4.37
C MET A 77 9.26 -3.92 -4.80
N PRO A 78 8.60 -5.01 -4.39
CA PRO A 78 7.20 -5.19 -4.72
C PRO A 78 6.32 -4.10 -4.09
N VAL A 79 5.47 -3.47 -4.90
CA VAL A 79 4.56 -2.41 -4.46
C VAL A 79 3.15 -2.72 -4.95
N VAL A 80 2.18 -2.70 -4.04
CA VAL A 80 0.76 -2.78 -4.36
C VAL A 80 0.17 -1.39 -4.17
N MET A 81 -0.38 -0.82 -5.23
CA MET A 81 -1.00 0.50 -5.15
C MET A 81 -2.40 0.41 -4.55
N VAL A 82 -2.76 1.41 -3.77
CA VAL A 82 -4.09 1.50 -3.15
C VAL A 82 -4.71 2.83 -3.55
N SER A 83 -5.94 2.80 -4.05
CA SER A 83 -6.59 3.99 -4.58
C SER A 83 -8.08 3.98 -4.29
N SER A 84 -8.65 5.16 -4.03
CA SER A 84 -10.11 5.31 -4.03
C SER A 84 -10.55 5.46 -5.48
N LEU A 85 -11.47 4.60 -5.92
CA LEU A 85 -11.84 4.52 -7.32
C LEU A 85 -12.66 5.71 -7.81
N THR A 86 -12.07 6.47 -8.73
CA THR A 86 -12.79 7.44 -9.56
C THR A 86 -12.33 7.21 -11.00
N GLY A 87 -12.98 7.85 -11.96
CA GLY A 87 -12.58 7.76 -13.37
C GLY A 87 -11.11 8.11 -13.61
N LYS A 88 -10.53 8.97 -12.78
CA LYS A 88 -9.11 9.32 -12.83
C LYS A 88 -8.21 8.19 -12.29
N GLY A 89 -8.77 7.30 -11.48
CA GLY A 89 -8.01 6.21 -10.88
C GLY A 89 -7.46 5.23 -11.91
N SER A 90 -8.15 5.01 -13.03
CA SER A 90 -7.68 4.06 -14.04
C SER A 90 -6.43 4.53 -14.76
N GLU A 91 -6.30 5.83 -15.07
CA GLU A 91 -5.09 6.38 -15.69
C GLU A 91 -3.91 6.32 -14.73
N VAL A 92 -4.13 6.69 -13.48
CA VAL A 92 -3.10 6.65 -12.44
C VAL A 92 -2.66 5.21 -12.20
N THR A 93 -3.60 4.27 -12.17
CA THR A 93 -3.30 2.85 -12.01
C THR A 93 -2.42 2.32 -13.14
N LEU A 94 -2.77 2.62 -14.39
CA LEU A 94 -1.97 2.21 -15.54
C LEU A 94 -0.56 2.79 -15.45
N ARG A 95 -0.44 4.05 -15.08
CA ARG A 95 0.88 4.69 -14.93
C ARG A 95 1.69 4.01 -13.83
N ALA A 96 1.05 3.66 -12.71
CA ALA A 96 1.75 2.97 -11.62
C ALA A 96 2.28 1.60 -12.07
N LEU A 97 1.49 0.86 -12.83
CA LEU A 97 1.93 -0.43 -13.35
C LEU A 97 3.10 -0.26 -14.33
N GLU A 98 3.07 0.77 -15.17
CA GLU A 98 4.18 1.09 -16.05
C GLU A 98 5.46 1.44 -15.29
N LEU A 99 5.32 2.10 -14.12
CA LEU A 99 6.46 2.47 -13.27
C LEU A 99 6.99 1.30 -12.44
N GLY A 100 6.32 0.16 -12.43
CA GLY A 100 6.81 -1.04 -11.79
C GLY A 100 6.00 -1.59 -10.64
N ALA A 101 4.84 -1.00 -10.30
CA ALA A 101 3.96 -1.58 -9.29
C ALA A 101 3.47 -2.95 -9.78
N ILE A 102 3.36 -3.91 -8.87
CA ILE A 102 2.95 -5.26 -9.26
C ILE A 102 1.44 -5.39 -9.43
N ASP A 103 0.67 -4.58 -8.71
CA ASP A 103 -0.79 -4.63 -8.80
C ASP A 103 -1.39 -3.42 -8.07
N PHE A 104 -2.71 -3.34 -8.06
CA PHE A 104 -3.42 -2.31 -7.32
C PHE A 104 -4.70 -2.86 -6.70
N VAL A 105 -5.20 -2.20 -5.67
CA VAL A 105 -6.51 -2.49 -5.08
C VAL A 105 -7.25 -1.19 -4.81
N THR A 106 -8.58 -1.28 -4.82
CA THR A 106 -9.45 -0.16 -4.52
C THR A 106 -9.70 -0.06 -3.03
N LYS A 107 -9.62 1.15 -2.47
CA LYS A 107 -9.94 1.38 -1.07
C LYS A 107 -11.41 1.01 -0.79
N PRO A 108 -11.71 0.42 0.39
CA PRO A 108 -13.08 0.10 0.74
C PRO A 108 -13.87 1.36 1.06
N GLN A 109 -15.18 1.31 0.90
CA GLN A 109 -16.06 2.34 1.44
C GLN A 109 -16.11 2.17 2.96
N LEU A 110 -15.82 3.24 3.68
CA LEU A 110 -15.81 3.21 5.13
C LEU A 110 -17.22 3.00 5.68
N GLY A 111 -17.34 2.18 6.72
CA GLY A 111 -18.61 1.91 7.39
C GLY A 111 -19.38 0.72 6.85
N ILE A 112 -18.91 0.07 5.79
CA ILE A 112 -19.56 -1.13 5.24
C ILE A 112 -18.73 -2.36 5.61
N ARG A 113 -19.26 -3.16 6.52
CA ARG A 113 -18.54 -4.32 7.05
C ARG A 113 -18.21 -5.37 5.97
N GLU A 114 -19.16 -5.65 5.09
CA GLU A 114 -18.93 -6.60 3.99
C GLU A 114 -17.84 -6.10 3.04
N GLY A 115 -17.84 -4.80 2.78
CA GLY A 115 -16.78 -4.18 1.95
C GLY A 115 -15.41 -4.34 2.58
N MET A 116 -15.31 -4.24 3.90
CA MET A 116 -14.04 -4.41 4.62
C MET A 116 -13.53 -5.86 4.53
N LEU A 117 -14.43 -6.82 4.65
CA LEU A 117 -14.05 -8.23 4.50
C LEU A 117 -13.57 -8.54 3.10
N ALA A 118 -14.28 -8.07 2.08
CA ALA A 118 -13.88 -8.24 0.69
C ALA A 118 -12.52 -7.58 0.42
N TYR A 119 -12.30 -6.39 0.99
CA TYR A 119 -11.02 -5.68 0.86
C TYR A 119 -9.89 -6.46 1.50
N SER A 120 -10.13 -7.03 2.68
CA SER A 120 -9.14 -7.85 3.39
C SER A 120 -8.66 -9.02 2.53
N GLU A 121 -9.58 -9.75 1.92
CA GLU A 121 -9.24 -10.88 1.05
C GLU A 121 -8.50 -10.42 -0.20
N MET A 122 -8.94 -9.31 -0.81
CA MET A 122 -8.35 -8.77 -2.02
C MET A 122 -6.91 -8.32 -1.78
N ILE A 123 -6.66 -7.56 -0.71
CA ILE A 123 -5.31 -7.07 -0.43
C ILE A 123 -4.36 -8.22 -0.09
N ALA A 124 -4.84 -9.21 0.65
CA ALA A 124 -4.03 -10.37 1.00
C ALA A 124 -3.63 -11.16 -0.25
N GLU A 125 -4.56 -11.35 -1.19
CA GLU A 125 -4.28 -12.02 -2.45
C GLU A 125 -3.20 -11.29 -3.26
N LYS A 126 -3.27 -9.96 -3.33
CA LYS A 126 -2.30 -9.17 -4.08
C LYS A 126 -0.91 -9.16 -3.44
N ILE A 127 -0.85 -9.23 -2.12
CA ILE A 127 0.42 -9.28 -1.38
C ILE A 127 1.11 -10.64 -1.54
N ARG A 128 0.32 -11.69 -1.57
CA ARG A 128 0.85 -13.04 -1.76
C ARG A 128 1.35 -13.22 -3.20
#